data_44227aaf981a3ef13231a85090133af5
#
_entry.id   44227aaf981a3ef13231a85090133af5
#
_cell.length_a   1.000
_cell.length_b   1.000
_cell.length_c   1.000
_cell.angle_alpha   90.00
_cell.angle_beta   90.00
_cell.angle_gamma   90.00
#
_symmetry.space_group_name_H-M   'P 1'
#
loop_
_entity.id
_entity.type
_entity.pdbx_description
1 polymer ?
#
loop_
_entity_poly.entity_id
_entity_poly.type
_entity_poly.pdbx_seq_one_letter_code
_entity_poly.pdbx_strand_id
1 'polypeptide(L)'
;MKALIQRVSQASVSVNNDIVGSIDKGLLVFVGISQNDTDKECEKIVKKILNLRVFPGPKGNFCESIKEIDGSLLIVSQFTLYGDTSKGTRPGFSKAGDPEKANELYKKSIELFKQAGIKTETGKFGENMDVHLNNDGPV
;
A
#
# COMPACT_ATOMS: atom_id res chain seq x y z
N MET A 1 10.33 -4.96 4.19
CA MET A 1 9.24 -4.20 3.54
C MET A 1 8.75 -3.07 4.44
N LYS A 2 8.31 -1.98 3.84
CA LYS A 2 7.60 -0.88 4.52
C LYS A 2 6.23 -0.69 3.87
N ALA A 3 5.23 -0.35 4.67
CA ALA A 3 3.93 0.07 4.17
C ALA A 3 3.54 1.38 4.83
N LEU A 4 3.19 2.37 4.02
CA LEU A 4 2.51 3.57 4.47
C LEU A 4 1.04 3.41 4.14
N ILE A 5 0.20 3.46 5.17
CA ILE A 5 -1.23 3.16 5.05
C ILE A 5 -2.02 4.42 5.38
N GLN A 6 -2.99 4.72 4.53
CA GLN A 6 -3.93 5.82 4.78
C GLN A 6 -5.36 5.30 4.65
N ARG A 7 -6.18 5.55 5.67
CA ARG A 7 -7.61 5.30 5.61
C ARG A 7 -8.26 6.35 4.71
N VAL A 8 -9.05 5.88 3.74
CA VAL A 8 -9.65 6.74 2.73
C VAL A 8 -11.16 6.50 2.59
N SER A 9 -11.90 7.56 2.26
CA SER A 9 -13.28 7.43 1.79
C SER A 9 -13.34 7.11 0.30
N GLN A 10 -12.31 7.53 -0.46
CA GLN A 10 -12.05 7.15 -1.83
C GLN A 10 -10.59 7.40 -2.18
N ALA A 11 -10.03 6.64 -3.12
CA ALA A 11 -8.73 6.89 -3.71
C ALA A 11 -8.66 6.38 -5.14
N SER A 12 -7.82 7.00 -5.95
CA SER A 12 -7.56 6.58 -7.32
C SER A 12 -6.12 6.84 -7.71
N VAL A 13 -5.66 6.10 -8.69
CA VAL A 13 -4.34 6.29 -9.30
C VAL A 13 -4.48 6.35 -10.81
N SER A 14 -3.82 7.33 -11.42
CA SER A 14 -3.77 7.48 -12.88
C SER A 14 -2.33 7.46 -13.40
N VAL A 15 -2.20 6.99 -14.63
CA VAL A 15 -0.95 6.98 -15.41
C VAL A 15 -1.29 7.61 -16.77
N ASN A 16 -0.56 8.63 -17.18
CA ASN A 16 -0.81 9.39 -18.42
C ASN A 16 -2.28 9.85 -18.54
N ASN A 17 -2.85 10.36 -17.47
CA ASN A 17 -4.25 10.83 -17.32
C ASN A 17 -5.32 9.73 -17.39
N ASP A 18 -4.95 8.46 -17.51
CA ASP A 18 -5.89 7.33 -17.49
C ASP A 18 -5.93 6.72 -16.08
N ILE A 19 -7.13 6.59 -15.50
CA ILE A 19 -7.31 5.91 -14.21
C ILE A 19 -7.05 4.43 -14.39
N VAL A 20 -6.07 3.90 -13.64
CA VAL A 20 -5.67 2.49 -13.68
C VAL A 20 -6.13 1.70 -12.46
N GLY A 21 -6.51 2.38 -11.39
CA GLY A 21 -7.07 1.79 -10.18
C GLY A 21 -7.89 2.81 -9.39
N SER A 22 -8.99 2.37 -8.80
CA SER A 22 -9.88 3.22 -8.02
C SER A 22 -10.62 2.41 -6.97
N ILE A 23 -10.76 2.97 -5.78
CA ILE A 23 -11.51 2.39 -4.67
C ILE A 23 -12.41 3.44 -4.01
N ASP A 24 -13.48 2.98 -3.40
CA ASP A 24 -14.27 3.72 -2.42
C ASP A 24 -13.64 3.54 -1.01
N LYS A 25 -14.45 3.44 0.02
CA LYS A 25 -14.01 3.29 1.41
C LYS A 25 -13.01 2.12 1.58
N GLY A 26 -11.86 2.42 2.17
CA GLY A 26 -10.85 1.41 2.40
C GLY A 26 -9.50 1.97 2.80
N LEU A 27 -8.43 1.33 2.33
CA LEU A 27 -7.05 1.72 2.58
C LEU A 27 -6.29 1.95 1.29
N LEU A 28 -5.64 3.11 1.19
CA LEU A 28 -4.53 3.32 0.26
C LEU A 28 -3.25 2.85 0.95
N VAL A 29 -2.51 1.97 0.28
CA VAL A 29 -1.29 1.35 0.82
C VAL A 29 -0.12 1.57 -0.14
N PHE A 30 0.84 2.39 0.26
CA PHE A 30 2.12 2.50 -0.43
C PHE A 30 3.08 1.44 0.09
N VAL A 31 3.64 0.64 -0.82
CA VAL A 31 4.52 -0.48 -0.47
C VAL A 31 5.93 -0.24 -0.98
N GLY A 32 6.89 -0.19 -0.07
CA GLY A 32 8.32 -0.18 -0.37
C GLY A 32 8.93 -1.54 -0.07
N ILE A 33 9.78 -2.01 -0.98
CA ILE A 33 10.47 -3.29 -0.88
C ILE A 33 11.98 -3.02 -0.78
N SER A 34 12.64 -3.68 0.17
CA SER A 34 14.08 -3.56 0.39
C SER A 34 14.86 -4.69 -0.30
N GLN A 35 16.18 -4.52 -0.37
CA GLN A 35 17.07 -5.54 -0.92
C GLN A 35 16.99 -6.88 -0.20
N ASN A 36 16.72 -6.87 1.11
CA ASN A 36 16.73 -8.05 1.97
C ASN A 36 15.35 -8.70 2.15
N ASP A 37 14.31 -8.12 1.57
CA ASP A 37 12.97 -8.68 1.69
C ASP A 37 12.81 -9.97 0.91
N THR A 38 12.04 -10.87 1.49
CA THR A 38 11.69 -12.17 0.95
C THR A 38 10.18 -12.38 1.02
N ASP A 39 9.71 -13.52 0.57
CA ASP A 39 8.32 -13.95 0.71
C ASP A 39 7.81 -13.85 2.14
N LYS A 40 8.67 -14.13 3.12
CA LYS A 40 8.34 -14.09 4.54
C LYS A 40 7.95 -12.68 5.00
N GLU A 41 8.72 -11.65 4.58
CA GLU A 41 8.38 -10.25 4.89
C GLU A 41 7.11 -9.82 4.19
N CYS A 42 6.89 -10.28 2.96
CA CYS A 42 5.67 -10.05 2.19
C CYS A 42 4.44 -10.62 2.92
N GLU A 43 4.46 -11.88 3.30
CA GLU A 43 3.37 -12.55 4.02
C GLU A 43 3.08 -11.88 5.37
N LYS A 44 4.13 -11.49 6.10
CA LYS A 44 4.00 -10.81 7.39
C LYS A 44 3.30 -9.45 7.26
N ILE A 45 3.69 -8.63 6.27
CA ILE A 45 3.10 -7.30 6.07
C ILE A 45 1.65 -7.39 5.59
N VAL A 46 1.35 -8.30 4.68
CA VAL A 46 -0.02 -8.57 4.21
C VAL A 46 -0.91 -8.98 5.38
N LYS A 47 -0.48 -9.96 6.18
CA LYS A 47 -1.22 -10.39 7.39
C LYS A 47 -1.46 -9.24 8.36
N LYS A 48 -0.45 -8.37 8.54
CA LYS A 48 -0.57 -7.19 9.42
C LYS A 48 -1.63 -6.23 8.90
N ILE A 49 -1.60 -5.89 7.62
CA ILE A 49 -2.54 -4.94 7.00
C ILE A 49 -3.97 -5.47 7.06
N LEU A 50 -4.18 -6.75 6.76
CA LEU A 50 -5.50 -7.39 6.78
C LEU A 50 -6.18 -7.36 8.16
N ASN A 51 -5.39 -7.35 9.24
CA ASN A 51 -5.88 -7.40 10.62
C ASN A 51 -5.74 -6.06 11.36
N LEU A 52 -5.25 -5.03 10.69
CA LEU A 52 -5.07 -3.72 11.29
C LEU A 52 -6.43 -3.07 11.55
N ARG A 53 -6.70 -2.72 12.80
CA ARG A 53 -7.95 -2.12 13.23
C ARG A 53 -7.83 -0.59 13.20
N VAL A 54 -8.22 0.01 12.11
CA VAL A 54 -8.15 1.46 11.88
C VAL A 54 -9.47 2.07 11.41
N PHE A 55 -10.54 1.28 11.43
CA PHE A 55 -11.87 1.75 11.11
C PHE A 55 -12.72 1.87 12.37
N PRO A 56 -13.65 2.86 12.40
CA PRO A 56 -14.59 2.98 13.50
C PRO A 56 -15.57 1.83 13.52
N GLY A 57 -16.02 1.47 14.72
CA GLY A 57 -17.01 0.45 14.98
C GLY A 57 -17.73 0.72 16.29
N PRO A 58 -18.57 -0.21 16.77
CA PRO A 58 -19.42 -0.01 17.96
C PRO A 58 -18.67 0.33 19.24
N LYS A 59 -17.38 -0.04 19.31
CA LYS A 59 -16.54 0.15 20.52
C LYS A 59 -15.55 1.32 20.41
N GLY A 60 -15.61 2.13 19.34
CA GLY A 60 -14.74 3.30 19.16
C GLY A 60 -14.15 3.45 17.76
N ASN A 61 -13.19 4.35 17.61
CA ASN A 61 -12.65 4.75 16.30
C ASN A 61 -11.64 3.77 15.69
N PHE A 62 -11.08 2.84 16.49
CA PHE A 62 -10.08 1.86 16.08
C PHE A 62 -10.53 0.44 16.44
N CYS A 63 -11.67 0.02 15.89
CA CYS A 63 -12.36 -1.22 16.23
C CYS A 63 -12.29 -2.28 15.15
N GLU A 64 -12.41 -1.87 13.90
CA GLU A 64 -12.63 -2.77 12.78
C GLU A 64 -11.48 -2.75 11.81
N SER A 65 -11.22 -3.91 11.21
CA SER A 65 -10.26 -4.13 10.13
C SER A 65 -10.90 -3.91 8.76
N ILE A 66 -10.07 -3.88 7.72
CA ILE A 66 -10.55 -3.81 6.33
C ILE A 66 -11.53 -4.92 5.97
N LYS A 67 -11.37 -6.11 6.55
CA LYS A 67 -12.25 -7.27 6.33
C LYS A 67 -13.62 -7.07 6.96
N GLU A 68 -13.64 -6.56 8.20
CA GLU A 68 -14.88 -6.37 8.95
C GLU A 68 -15.79 -5.30 8.34
N ILE A 69 -15.23 -4.31 7.66
CA ILE A 69 -15.98 -3.24 7.00
C ILE A 69 -16.30 -3.53 5.53
N ASP A 70 -15.89 -4.70 5.00
CA ASP A 70 -15.97 -5.02 3.56
C ASP A 70 -15.36 -3.92 2.66
N GLY A 71 -14.21 -3.40 3.11
CA GLY A 71 -13.52 -2.32 2.44
C GLY A 71 -12.63 -2.79 1.29
N SER A 72 -12.10 -1.83 0.52
CA SER A 72 -11.22 -2.08 -0.61
C SER A 72 -9.79 -1.63 -0.35
N LEU A 73 -8.83 -2.23 -1.04
CA LEU A 73 -7.41 -1.84 -1.01
C LEU A 73 -7.00 -1.24 -2.36
N LEU A 74 -6.27 -0.13 -2.30
CA LEU A 74 -5.51 0.39 -3.44
C LEU A 74 -4.03 0.29 -3.11
N ILE A 75 -3.31 -0.60 -3.80
CA ILE A 75 -1.90 -0.90 -3.54
C ILE A 75 -1.03 -0.19 -4.57
N VAL A 76 -0.13 0.66 -4.12
CA VAL A 76 0.78 1.45 -4.96
C VAL A 76 2.23 1.16 -4.55
N SER A 77 3.06 0.80 -5.52
CA SER A 77 4.50 0.62 -5.28
C SER A 77 5.16 1.98 -5.00
N GLN A 78 6.02 2.04 -3.96
CA GLN A 78 6.65 3.28 -3.50
C GLN A 78 8.06 2.99 -2.96
N PHE A 79 9.06 2.87 -3.82
CA PHE A 79 10.44 2.60 -3.39
C PHE A 79 11.03 3.75 -2.56
N THR A 80 10.54 4.98 -2.75
CA THR A 80 10.99 6.17 -2.03
C THR A 80 10.70 6.14 -0.53
N LEU A 81 9.91 5.17 -0.03
CA LEU A 81 9.81 4.87 1.40
C LEU A 81 11.16 4.45 2.03
N TYR A 82 12.13 4.07 1.19
CA TYR A 82 13.51 3.78 1.59
C TYR A 82 14.46 4.95 1.35
N GLY A 83 13.94 6.15 1.08
CA GLY A 83 14.74 7.36 0.94
C GLY A 83 15.50 7.68 2.22
N ASP A 84 16.81 7.85 2.11
CA ASP A 84 17.69 8.26 3.19
C ASP A 84 18.13 9.72 2.97
N THR A 85 17.74 10.61 3.85
CA THR A 85 18.05 12.05 3.82
C THR A 85 19.02 12.46 4.92
N SER A 86 19.68 11.50 5.56
CA SER A 86 20.63 11.76 6.65
C SER A 86 21.89 12.51 6.20
N LYS A 87 22.22 12.46 4.89
CA LYS A 87 23.39 13.13 4.31
C LYS A 87 23.00 14.01 3.13
N GLY A 88 23.07 15.31 3.32
CA GLY A 88 22.80 16.28 2.28
C GLY A 88 21.30 16.44 1.93
N THR A 89 21.02 17.06 0.78
CA THR A 89 19.66 17.44 0.36
C THR A 89 19.06 16.51 -0.69
N ARG A 90 19.83 15.57 -1.22
CA ARG A 90 19.35 14.56 -2.18
C ARG A 90 19.13 13.25 -1.46
N PRO A 91 17.93 12.65 -1.55
CA PRO A 91 17.68 11.35 -0.92
C PRO A 91 18.50 10.24 -1.62
N GLY A 92 19.07 9.36 -0.81
CA GLY A 92 19.69 8.12 -1.28
C GLY A 92 18.73 6.96 -1.20
N PHE A 93 18.80 6.01 -2.14
CA PHE A 93 17.89 4.87 -2.22
C PHE A 93 18.62 3.51 -2.17
N SER A 94 19.82 3.47 -1.60
CA SER A 94 20.66 2.26 -1.54
C SER A 94 20.01 1.08 -0.82
N LYS A 95 19.01 1.33 0.04
CA LYS A 95 18.28 0.27 0.76
C LYS A 95 17.07 -0.26 0.00
N ALA A 96 16.64 0.42 -1.07
CA ALA A 96 15.55 -0.06 -1.91
C ALA A 96 15.96 -1.34 -2.66
N GLY A 97 14.98 -2.22 -2.86
CA GLY A 97 15.20 -3.47 -3.59
C GLY A 97 15.46 -3.25 -5.08
N ASP A 98 16.14 -4.20 -5.70
CA ASP A 98 16.24 -4.27 -7.15
C ASP A 98 14.84 -4.26 -7.78
N PRO A 99 14.61 -3.48 -8.87
CA PRO A 99 13.28 -3.32 -9.46
C PRO A 99 12.59 -4.62 -9.86
N GLU A 100 13.32 -5.61 -10.41
CA GLU A 100 12.76 -6.89 -10.83
C GLU A 100 12.25 -7.69 -9.63
N LYS A 101 13.11 -7.90 -8.63
CA LYS A 101 12.73 -8.57 -7.37
C LYS A 101 11.62 -7.83 -6.63
N ALA A 102 11.69 -6.51 -6.61
CA ALA A 102 10.66 -5.69 -5.97
C ALA A 102 9.29 -5.87 -6.65
N ASN A 103 9.26 -5.93 -7.98
CA ASN A 103 8.03 -6.17 -8.73
C ASN A 103 7.44 -7.55 -8.46
N GLU A 104 8.29 -8.60 -8.33
CA GLU A 104 7.82 -9.94 -7.97
C GLU A 104 7.13 -9.96 -6.60
N LEU A 105 7.78 -9.39 -5.57
CA LEU A 105 7.20 -9.31 -4.23
C LEU A 105 5.95 -8.40 -4.16
N TYR A 106 5.93 -7.32 -4.96
CA TYR A 106 4.76 -6.46 -5.10
C TYR A 106 3.57 -7.24 -5.67
N LYS A 107 3.76 -7.98 -6.77
CA LYS A 107 2.73 -8.85 -7.36
C LYS A 107 2.26 -9.92 -6.37
N LYS A 108 3.20 -10.55 -5.65
CA LYS A 108 2.86 -11.53 -4.62
C LYS A 108 1.98 -10.94 -3.53
N SER A 109 2.27 -9.73 -3.07
CA SER A 109 1.44 -9.06 -2.06
C SER A 109 0.01 -8.84 -2.54
N ILE A 110 -0.17 -8.45 -3.80
CA ILE A 110 -1.48 -8.24 -4.43
C ILE A 110 -2.26 -9.57 -4.46
N GLU A 111 -1.63 -10.66 -4.90
CA GLU A 111 -2.25 -11.98 -4.94
C GLU A 111 -2.68 -12.44 -3.54
N LEU A 112 -1.86 -12.23 -2.52
CA LEU A 112 -2.21 -12.58 -1.13
C LEU A 112 -3.41 -11.79 -0.61
N PHE A 113 -3.54 -10.49 -0.93
CA PHE A 113 -4.72 -9.70 -0.59
C PHE A 113 -5.98 -10.21 -1.28
N LYS A 114 -5.89 -10.54 -2.58
CA LYS A 114 -7.00 -11.10 -3.35
C LYS A 114 -7.43 -12.49 -2.82
N GLN A 115 -6.47 -13.34 -2.51
CA GLN A 115 -6.72 -14.67 -1.90
C GLN A 115 -7.40 -14.55 -0.53
N ALA A 116 -7.16 -13.48 0.21
CA ALA A 116 -7.84 -13.18 1.46
C ALA A 116 -9.28 -12.64 1.28
N GLY A 117 -9.76 -12.52 0.03
CA GLY A 117 -11.10 -12.07 -0.31
C GLY A 117 -11.30 -10.55 -0.29
N ILE A 118 -10.21 -9.76 -0.31
CA ILE A 118 -10.33 -8.31 -0.31
C ILE A 118 -10.33 -7.78 -1.76
N LYS A 119 -11.29 -6.92 -2.08
CA LYS A 119 -11.28 -6.17 -3.33
C LYS A 119 -10.00 -5.33 -3.39
N THR A 120 -9.14 -5.63 -4.35
CA THR A 120 -7.80 -5.05 -4.44
C THR A 120 -7.58 -4.45 -5.83
N GLU A 121 -7.38 -3.14 -5.86
CA GLU A 121 -6.97 -2.37 -7.01
C GLU A 121 -5.50 -1.97 -6.88
N THR A 122 -4.85 -1.63 -8.00
CA THR A 122 -3.42 -1.36 -8.01
C THR A 122 -3.06 -0.18 -8.91
N GLY A 123 -1.91 0.43 -8.64
CA GLY A 123 -1.22 1.25 -9.63
C GLY A 123 -0.46 0.39 -10.66
N LYS A 124 0.44 1.03 -11.41
CA LYS A 124 1.37 0.39 -12.33
C LYS A 124 2.79 0.50 -11.81
N PHE A 125 3.42 -0.64 -11.56
CA PHE A 125 4.79 -0.70 -11.06
C PHE A 125 5.76 -0.02 -12.05
N GLY A 126 6.62 0.86 -11.51
CA GLY A 126 7.67 1.55 -12.29
C GLY A 126 7.20 2.74 -13.12
N GLU A 127 5.91 3.01 -13.19
CA GLU A 127 5.36 4.16 -13.90
C GLU A 127 5.29 5.41 -13.02
N ASN A 128 5.23 6.57 -13.67
CA ASN A 128 4.88 7.81 -12.99
C ASN A 128 3.37 7.82 -12.76
N MET A 129 2.96 8.00 -11.51
CA MET A 129 1.56 7.88 -11.09
C MET A 129 1.09 9.14 -10.38
N ASP A 130 -0.10 9.60 -10.74
CA ASP A 130 -0.85 10.61 -9.97
C ASP A 130 -1.82 9.89 -9.03
N VAL A 131 -1.61 10.06 -7.73
CA VAL A 131 -2.42 9.40 -6.69
C VAL A 131 -3.31 10.43 -6.01
N HIS A 132 -4.62 10.25 -6.16
CA HIS A 132 -5.64 11.07 -5.54
C HIS A 132 -6.30 10.31 -4.40
N LEU A 133 -6.54 10.98 -3.28
CA LEU A 133 -7.19 10.36 -2.13
C LEU A 133 -7.97 11.39 -1.31
N ASN A 134 -9.06 10.94 -0.71
CA ASN A 134 -9.70 11.63 0.39
C ASN A 134 -9.29 10.94 1.69
N ASN A 135 -8.40 11.60 2.43
CA ASN A 135 -7.87 11.08 3.69
C ASN A 135 -8.96 11.18 4.77
N ASP A 136 -9.41 10.03 5.26
CA ASP A 136 -10.51 9.95 6.22
C ASP A 136 -9.99 9.92 7.65
N GLY A 137 -10.22 11.01 8.35
CA GLY A 137 -9.81 11.15 9.73
C GLY A 137 -8.95 12.38 10.04
N PRO A 138 -7.74 12.59 9.54
CA PRO A 138 -6.86 11.63 8.82
C PRO A 138 -6.32 10.50 9.72
N VAL A 139 -6.17 9.34 9.13
CA VAL A 139 -5.57 8.16 9.79
C VAL A 139 -4.61 7.46 8.84
#